data_3c62e69c83a2fcee040a5faa031c12a0
#
_entry.id   3c62e69c83a2fcee040a5faa031c12a0
#
_cell.length_a   1.000
_cell.length_b   1.000
_cell.length_c   1.000
_cell.angle_alpha   90.00
_cell.angle_beta   90.00
_cell.angle_gamma   90.00
#
_symmetry.space_group_name_H-M   'P 1'
#
loop_
_entity.id
_entity.type
_entity.pdbx_description
1 polymer ?
#
loop_
_entity_poly.entity_id
_entity_poly.type
_entity_poly.pdbx_seq_one_letter_code
_entity_poly.pdbx_strand_id
1 'polypeptide(L)'
;DTGYDWQPVIQPWMQWWALPGDQPLPGLDLGPGATLDLVNLATFPDFYRGDANIPGAFLAPRLATALGFPGSYQAIHAAADPYYLCCYAGTYVPRDTSDPQWGNVQRERTYAAYAMLEFGFEQAPVSGNVGVRVVRTENSADGYLVYPSEAYAPYLGNGESDPVHASNSYTDVLPSVNVKWGPLQDVVVRFAASRAIARPSFNELQAFQILSVAPRDGVTVPDDGSTLPLEDIELSSDTYGNPYLTPMKADQFDLSLEWYFAPDRGGMAWINVFHKDVRDYFRRQSLLEPYRGADGNTYQYLVTRPVNVGSARIQGAEVGWNQFFDFLPAPFDGLGMSANYTYIDSSTRIPDDPSVLPIDTDGALLGDLPADGLSKNAYNVALFYEKGPWQVRFAYNWRSQYLLSVGANGYNGEDGGVAWKLPVYSDAFGQLDGSIFYRVSDHVQIGLEMNNLNNAEQRTIMQQGAAGSRVTSWYVNDRRYAATLRLTF
;
A
#
# COMPACT_ATOMS: atom_id res chain seq x y z
N ASP A 1 12.95 9.18 -3.34
CA ASP A 1 13.22 10.34 -4.11
C ASP A 1 12.55 10.46 -5.51
N THR A 2 11.46 9.89 -5.86
CA THR A 2 11.01 9.99 -7.25
C THR A 2 9.52 9.91 -7.47
N GLY A 3 8.75 9.70 -6.44
CA GLY A 3 7.29 9.65 -6.56
C GLY A 3 6.65 11.02 -6.88
N TYR A 4 7.33 12.10 -6.56
CA TYR A 4 6.80 13.46 -6.66
C TYR A 4 6.96 14.12 -8.01
N ASP A 5 8.01 13.77 -8.74
CA ASP A 5 8.29 14.38 -10.05
C ASP A 5 7.29 13.97 -11.15
N TRP A 6 6.46 12.97 -10.88
CA TRP A 6 5.45 12.50 -11.82
C TRP A 6 4.14 13.28 -11.78
N GLN A 7 3.77 13.91 -10.66
CA GLN A 7 2.51 14.63 -10.56
C GLN A 7 2.38 15.82 -11.51
N PRO A 8 3.39 16.67 -11.65
CA PRO A 8 3.32 17.78 -12.61
C PRO A 8 3.27 17.33 -14.08
N VAL A 9 3.76 16.13 -14.37
CA VAL A 9 3.75 15.56 -15.72
C VAL A 9 2.42 14.89 -16.05
N ILE A 10 1.78 14.28 -15.06
CA ILE A 10 0.51 13.56 -15.26
C ILE A 10 -0.69 14.50 -15.19
N GLN A 11 -0.69 15.50 -14.30
CA GLN A 11 -1.82 16.44 -14.16
C GLN A 11 -2.25 17.14 -15.45
N PRO A 12 -1.36 17.69 -16.27
CA PRO A 12 -1.77 18.28 -17.55
C PRO A 12 -2.39 17.25 -18.49
N TRP A 13 -1.89 16.02 -18.50
CA TRP A 13 -2.48 14.96 -19.32
C TRP A 13 -3.87 14.54 -18.81
N MET A 14 -4.05 14.47 -17.51
CA MET A 14 -5.35 14.14 -16.90
C MET A 14 -6.38 15.27 -17.06
N GLN A 15 -5.97 16.53 -17.00
CA GLN A 15 -6.88 17.66 -17.19
C GLN A 15 -7.42 17.79 -18.63
N TRP A 16 -6.70 17.28 -19.60
CA TRP A 16 -7.23 17.15 -20.95
C TRP A 16 -8.46 16.22 -21.05
N TRP A 17 -8.64 15.35 -20.06
CA TRP A 17 -9.76 14.41 -19.94
C TRP A 17 -10.92 14.97 -19.13
N ALA A 18 -10.69 16.02 -18.36
CA ALA A 18 -11.62 16.59 -17.40
C ALA A 18 -12.29 17.89 -17.86
N LEU A 19 -12.26 18.20 -19.16
CA LEU A 19 -13.04 19.31 -19.68
C LEU A 19 -14.54 18.99 -19.50
N PRO A 20 -15.34 19.92 -18.91
CA PRO A 20 -16.77 19.71 -18.72
C PRO A 20 -17.41 19.30 -20.05
N GLY A 21 -18.16 18.19 -20.01
CA GLY A 21 -18.90 17.72 -21.19
C GLY A 21 -19.73 18.86 -21.79
N ASP A 22 -19.81 18.95 -23.08
CA ASP A 22 -20.50 19.87 -24.00
C ASP A 22 -19.61 20.88 -24.73
N GLN A 23 -18.35 21.03 -24.38
CA GLN A 23 -17.44 21.71 -25.29
C GLN A 23 -16.78 20.65 -26.19
N PRO A 24 -16.95 20.70 -27.52
CA PRO A 24 -16.10 19.93 -28.39
C PRO A 24 -14.67 20.28 -28.00
N LEU A 25 -13.81 19.29 -27.75
CA LEU A 25 -12.38 19.52 -27.51
C LEU A 25 -11.88 20.53 -28.55
N PRO A 26 -11.74 21.84 -28.19
CA PRO A 26 -11.24 22.79 -29.16
C PRO A 26 -9.80 22.40 -29.33
N GLY A 27 -9.41 21.98 -30.44
CA GLY A 27 -8.00 21.89 -30.63
C GLY A 27 -7.38 20.55 -30.74
N LEU A 28 -8.13 19.51 -30.96
CA LEU A 28 -7.58 18.42 -31.75
C LEU A 28 -7.34 18.88 -33.19
N ASP A 29 -7.80 20.07 -33.54
CA ASP A 29 -7.44 20.79 -34.79
C ASP A 29 -6.30 21.78 -34.47
N LEU A 30 -5.15 21.25 -34.04
CA LEU A 30 -3.90 22.04 -33.93
C LEU A 30 -3.35 22.43 -35.30
N GLY A 31 -4.21 22.57 -36.29
CA GLY A 31 -3.84 22.83 -37.65
C GLY A 31 -3.40 21.57 -38.42
N PRO A 32 -3.46 21.60 -39.74
CA PRO A 32 -3.17 20.41 -40.54
C PRO A 32 -1.75 19.92 -40.32
N GLY A 33 -1.63 18.79 -39.64
CA GLY A 33 -0.41 17.98 -39.48
C GLY A 33 0.32 17.98 -38.13
N ALA A 34 0.03 18.91 -37.22
CA ALA A 34 0.82 18.99 -35.96
C ALA A 34 0.37 18.02 -34.84
N THR A 35 -0.89 17.75 -34.74
CA THR A 35 -1.51 16.99 -33.64
C THR A 35 -1.31 15.48 -33.71
N LEU A 36 -1.36 14.94 -34.91
CA LEU A 36 -1.31 13.49 -35.10
C LEU A 36 0.07 12.89 -34.79
N ASP A 37 1.12 13.71 -34.81
CA ASP A 37 2.47 13.23 -34.54
C ASP A 37 2.81 13.11 -33.04
N LEU A 38 2.02 13.69 -32.15
CA LEU A 38 2.27 13.66 -30.70
C LEU A 38 1.51 12.54 -30.00
N VAL A 39 0.40 12.08 -30.55
CA VAL A 39 -0.49 11.10 -29.94
C VAL A 39 -0.79 9.93 -30.87
N ASN A 40 -1.11 8.81 -30.28
CA ASN A 40 -1.66 7.63 -30.95
C ASN A 40 -3.08 7.38 -30.46
N LEU A 41 -3.90 6.82 -31.34
CA LEU A 41 -5.15 6.23 -30.92
C LEU A 41 -4.87 4.86 -30.31
N ALA A 42 -4.97 4.75 -28.98
CA ALA A 42 -4.91 3.48 -28.28
C ALA A 42 -6.30 2.85 -28.27
N THR A 43 -6.42 1.65 -28.82
CA THR A 43 -7.68 0.90 -28.86
C THR A 43 -7.62 -0.28 -27.89
N PHE A 44 -8.72 -0.51 -27.18
CA PHE A 44 -8.87 -1.61 -26.23
C PHE A 44 -10.12 -2.42 -26.58
N PRO A 45 -10.10 -3.21 -27.68
CA PRO A 45 -11.29 -3.88 -28.19
C PRO A 45 -11.87 -4.91 -27.21
N ASP A 46 -11.03 -5.48 -26.36
CA ASP A 46 -11.38 -6.53 -25.39
C ASP A 46 -11.10 -6.10 -23.94
N PHE A 47 -11.19 -4.81 -23.64
CA PHE A 47 -10.98 -4.36 -22.27
C PHE A 47 -11.97 -5.07 -21.33
N TYR A 48 -11.46 -5.69 -20.26
CA TYR A 48 -12.24 -6.59 -19.41
C TYR A 48 -12.88 -7.74 -20.18
N ARG A 49 -12.21 -8.30 -21.22
CA ARG A 49 -12.76 -9.37 -22.05
C ARG A 49 -14.10 -9.02 -22.69
N GLY A 50 -14.33 -7.73 -22.93
CA GLY A 50 -15.58 -7.21 -23.45
C GLY A 50 -16.66 -6.93 -22.40
N ASP A 51 -16.40 -7.19 -21.11
CA ASP A 51 -17.40 -7.00 -20.04
C ASP A 51 -17.49 -5.56 -19.53
N ALA A 52 -16.51 -4.70 -19.84
CA ALA A 52 -16.53 -3.28 -19.44
C ALA A 52 -16.97 -2.38 -20.60
N ASN A 53 -18.00 -1.58 -20.35
CA ASN A 53 -18.44 -0.55 -21.31
C ASN A 53 -17.55 0.69 -21.16
N ILE A 54 -16.42 0.70 -21.86
CA ILE A 54 -15.52 1.85 -21.96
C ILE A 54 -15.48 2.35 -23.40
N PRO A 55 -15.07 3.63 -23.63
CA PRO A 55 -14.78 4.09 -24.98
C PRO A 55 -13.79 3.15 -25.68
N GLY A 56 -14.13 2.70 -26.88
CA GLY A 56 -13.33 1.72 -27.62
C GLY A 56 -11.94 2.20 -28.03
N ALA A 57 -11.64 3.51 -27.84
CA ALA A 57 -10.38 4.12 -28.16
C ALA A 57 -10.11 5.36 -27.32
N PHE A 58 -8.84 5.59 -26.99
CA PHE A 58 -8.34 6.76 -26.28
C PHE A 58 -7.15 7.36 -27.00
N LEU A 59 -7.00 8.67 -26.94
CA LEU A 59 -5.75 9.31 -27.36
C LEU A 59 -4.69 9.07 -26.28
N ALA A 60 -3.57 8.52 -26.66
CA ALA A 60 -2.41 8.31 -25.81
C ALA A 60 -1.16 8.95 -26.41
N PRO A 61 -0.24 9.49 -25.60
CA PRO A 61 1.02 10.00 -26.13
C PRO A 61 1.81 8.89 -26.82
N ARG A 62 2.47 9.22 -27.92
CA ARG A 62 3.43 8.30 -28.54
C ARG A 62 4.61 8.05 -27.61
N LEU A 63 5.17 6.86 -27.67
CA LEU A 63 6.37 6.53 -26.90
C LEU A 63 7.51 7.55 -27.15
N ALA A 64 7.71 7.97 -28.39
CA ALA A 64 8.70 9.00 -28.74
C ALA A 64 8.42 10.34 -28.05
N THR A 65 7.15 10.72 -27.91
CA THR A 65 6.73 11.93 -27.19
C THR A 65 7.02 11.79 -25.70
N ALA A 66 6.69 10.65 -25.11
CA ALA A 66 6.99 10.38 -23.70
C ALA A 66 8.50 10.35 -23.40
N LEU A 67 9.30 9.71 -24.26
CA LEU A 67 10.76 9.66 -24.13
C LEU A 67 11.46 10.98 -24.41
N GLY A 68 10.82 11.91 -25.14
CA GLY A 68 11.34 13.24 -25.45
C GLY A 68 11.19 14.27 -24.32
N PHE A 69 10.66 13.87 -23.16
CA PHE A 69 10.53 14.74 -21.98
C PHE A 69 11.92 15.28 -21.54
N PRO A 70 12.04 16.56 -21.13
CA PRO A 70 10.99 17.59 -20.99
C PRO A 70 10.68 18.38 -22.28
N GLY A 71 11.47 18.25 -23.33
CA GLY A 71 11.28 19.03 -24.57
C GLY A 71 9.96 18.76 -25.29
N SER A 72 9.52 17.52 -25.31
CA SER A 72 8.22 17.15 -25.89
C SER A 72 7.04 17.76 -25.12
N TYR A 73 7.14 17.83 -23.80
CA TYR A 73 6.15 18.47 -22.94
C TYR A 73 6.05 19.97 -23.21
N GLN A 74 7.19 20.65 -23.31
CA GLN A 74 7.25 22.08 -23.66
C GLN A 74 6.63 22.35 -25.05
N ALA A 75 6.90 21.48 -26.01
CA ALA A 75 6.32 21.61 -27.36
C ALA A 75 4.79 21.42 -27.34
N ILE A 76 4.27 20.49 -26.56
CA ILE A 76 2.83 20.28 -26.40
C ILE A 76 2.19 21.48 -25.69
N HIS A 77 2.81 21.99 -24.66
CA HIS A 77 2.33 23.19 -23.95
C HIS A 77 2.27 24.39 -24.86
N ALA A 78 3.34 24.66 -25.61
CA ALA A 78 3.37 25.77 -26.58
C ALA A 78 2.31 25.62 -27.65
N ALA A 79 2.00 24.42 -28.10
CA ALA A 79 0.95 24.15 -29.07
C ALA A 79 -0.46 24.30 -28.47
N ALA A 80 -0.63 24.02 -27.18
CA ALA A 80 -1.92 24.12 -26.48
C ALA A 80 -2.22 25.52 -25.93
N ASP A 81 -1.19 26.35 -25.70
CA ASP A 81 -1.28 27.67 -25.07
C ASP A 81 -2.33 28.60 -25.68
N PRO A 82 -2.52 28.68 -27.02
CA PRO A 82 -3.57 29.52 -27.62
C PRO A 82 -5.00 29.10 -27.28
N TYR A 83 -5.19 27.88 -26.78
CA TYR A 83 -6.51 27.30 -26.51
C TYR A 83 -6.80 27.15 -25.00
N TYR A 84 -5.81 27.43 -24.18
CA TYR A 84 -5.94 27.30 -22.72
C TYR A 84 -6.38 28.61 -22.10
N LEU A 85 -7.64 28.66 -21.65
CA LEU A 85 -8.24 29.86 -21.08
C LEU A 85 -8.03 30.03 -19.57
N CYS A 86 -7.49 29.06 -18.89
CA CYS A 86 -7.19 29.21 -17.44
C CYS A 86 -6.02 28.38 -16.95
N CYS A 87 -5.42 28.87 -15.89
CA CYS A 87 -4.64 28.21 -14.81
C CYS A 87 -3.27 27.63 -15.16
N TYR A 88 -2.93 27.37 -16.40
CA TYR A 88 -1.63 26.77 -16.80
C TYR A 88 -1.03 27.43 -18.05
N ALA A 89 -1.43 28.66 -18.36
CA ALA A 89 -0.79 29.46 -19.38
C ALA A 89 0.64 29.78 -18.91
N GLY A 90 1.60 29.05 -19.42
CA GLY A 90 3.01 29.27 -19.09
C GLY A 90 3.90 28.11 -19.53
N THR A 91 5.13 28.43 -19.74
CA THR A 91 6.18 27.46 -20.04
C THR A 91 6.35 26.55 -18.84
N TYR A 92 6.27 25.22 -19.02
CA TYR A 92 6.67 24.29 -17.97
C TYR A 92 8.10 24.59 -17.56
N VAL A 93 8.25 24.99 -16.31
CA VAL A 93 9.56 25.16 -15.69
C VAL A 93 9.80 23.88 -14.87
N PRO A 94 10.77 23.05 -15.24
CA PRO A 94 11.15 21.93 -14.40
C PRO A 94 11.42 22.42 -12.99
N ARG A 95 10.98 21.68 -11.99
CA ARG A 95 11.29 21.98 -10.58
C ARG A 95 12.81 22.12 -10.45
N ASP A 96 13.26 23.23 -9.91
CA ASP A 96 14.66 23.40 -9.60
C ASP A 96 15.02 22.48 -8.43
N THR A 97 15.70 21.38 -8.73
CA THR A 97 16.15 20.42 -7.72
C THR A 97 17.26 21.00 -6.83
N SER A 98 17.83 22.15 -7.20
CA SER A 98 18.76 22.90 -6.35
C SER A 98 18.05 23.81 -5.34
N ASP A 99 16.74 24.04 -5.50
CA ASP A 99 15.96 24.80 -4.53
C ASP A 99 15.80 23.98 -3.24
N PRO A 100 16.41 24.40 -2.15
CA PRO A 100 16.46 23.62 -0.92
C PRO A 100 15.08 23.39 -0.30
N GLN A 101 14.07 24.24 -0.57
CA GLN A 101 12.72 24.07 -0.02
C GLN A 101 12.06 22.75 -0.42
N TRP A 102 12.47 22.14 -1.53
CA TRP A 102 11.97 20.85 -2.01
C TRP A 102 12.86 19.67 -1.57
N GLY A 103 13.95 19.98 -0.85
CA GLY A 103 14.85 19.00 -0.29
C GLY A 103 14.34 18.46 1.04
N ASN A 104 14.56 17.16 1.27
CA ASN A 104 14.31 16.51 2.55
C ASN A 104 15.46 15.56 2.83
N VAL A 105 16.18 15.78 3.93
CA VAL A 105 17.32 14.96 4.32
C VAL A 105 17.01 14.27 5.64
N GLN A 106 17.09 12.96 5.64
CA GLN A 106 16.85 12.16 6.85
C GLN A 106 18.06 11.33 7.19
N ARG A 107 18.31 11.16 8.48
CA ARG A 107 19.35 10.29 9.01
C ARG A 107 18.81 9.48 10.16
N GLU A 108 19.01 8.19 10.09
CA GLU A 108 18.73 7.26 11.19
C GLU A 108 20.05 6.61 11.65
N ARG A 109 20.26 6.58 12.96
CA ARG A 109 21.34 5.84 13.60
C ARG A 109 20.76 4.88 14.61
N THR A 110 21.19 3.63 14.55
CA THR A 110 20.72 2.59 15.45
C THR A 110 21.89 1.96 16.19
N TYR A 111 21.79 1.91 17.50
CA TYR A 111 22.74 1.25 18.39
C TYR A 111 22.01 0.10 19.07
N ALA A 112 22.58 -1.10 19.06
CA ALA A 112 21.93 -2.24 19.67
C ALA A 112 22.93 -3.12 20.41
N ALA A 113 22.48 -3.64 21.56
CA ALA A 113 23.16 -4.70 22.31
C ALA A 113 22.16 -5.80 22.60
N TYR A 114 22.62 -7.05 22.67
CA TYR A 114 21.76 -8.18 23.02
C TYR A 114 22.52 -9.21 23.86
N ALA A 115 21.76 -9.94 24.67
CA ALA A 115 22.23 -11.12 25.38
C ALA A 115 21.20 -12.23 25.20
N MET A 116 21.69 -13.45 25.03
CA MET A 116 20.84 -14.63 24.87
C MET A 116 21.46 -15.80 25.62
N LEU A 117 20.60 -16.56 26.32
CA LEU A 117 20.93 -17.81 26.94
C LEU A 117 20.20 -18.93 26.22
N GLU A 118 20.93 -19.95 25.79
CA GLU A 118 20.38 -21.20 25.26
C GLU A 118 20.39 -22.27 26.36
N PHE A 119 19.34 -23.08 26.38
CA PHE A 119 19.22 -24.22 27.30
C PHE A 119 18.71 -25.46 26.59
N GLY A 120 19.13 -26.60 27.08
CA GLY A 120 18.66 -27.91 26.66
C GLY A 120 18.93 -28.92 27.77
N PHE A 121 18.02 -29.86 27.96
CA PHE A 121 18.13 -30.87 29.01
C PHE A 121 18.26 -32.24 28.37
N GLU A 122 19.34 -32.99 28.69
CA GLU A 122 19.59 -34.33 28.14
C GLU A 122 18.51 -35.34 28.59
N GLN A 123 17.98 -35.17 29.80
CA GLN A 123 16.99 -36.08 30.42
C GLN A 123 15.53 -35.70 30.13
N ALA A 124 15.29 -34.52 29.56
CA ALA A 124 13.97 -34.05 29.21
C ALA A 124 14.02 -33.48 27.78
N PRO A 125 13.12 -33.84 26.88
CA PRO A 125 13.16 -33.39 25.50
C PRO A 125 12.71 -31.91 25.37
N VAL A 126 13.32 -31.05 26.17
CA VAL A 126 13.05 -29.61 26.23
C VAL A 126 14.32 -28.84 25.94
N SER A 127 14.22 -27.92 25.01
CA SER A 127 15.30 -26.96 24.67
C SER A 127 14.71 -25.61 24.33
N GLY A 128 15.54 -24.58 24.36
CA GLY A 128 15.05 -23.24 24.04
C GLY A 128 16.11 -22.18 24.24
N ASN A 129 15.64 -20.94 24.12
CA ASN A 129 16.44 -19.77 24.43
C ASN A 129 15.59 -18.68 25.08
N VAL A 130 16.27 -17.85 25.86
CA VAL A 130 15.73 -16.61 26.40
C VAL A 130 16.72 -15.50 26.10
N GLY A 131 16.23 -14.38 25.60
CA GLY A 131 17.07 -13.27 25.22
C GLY A 131 16.45 -11.92 25.48
N VAL A 132 17.30 -10.92 25.47
CA VAL A 132 16.87 -9.53 25.48
C VAL A 132 17.77 -8.73 24.53
N ARG A 133 17.15 -7.88 23.71
CA ARG A 133 17.82 -6.91 22.87
C ARG A 133 17.39 -5.52 23.28
N VAL A 134 18.35 -4.62 23.45
CA VAL A 134 18.10 -3.20 23.68
C VAL A 134 18.54 -2.46 22.44
N VAL A 135 17.65 -1.61 21.91
CA VAL A 135 17.88 -0.85 20.68
C VAL A 135 17.63 0.62 20.98
N ARG A 136 18.63 1.47 20.75
CA ARG A 136 18.49 2.93 20.73
C ARG A 136 18.49 3.40 19.28
N THR A 137 17.48 4.15 18.91
CA THR A 137 17.36 4.78 17.59
C THR A 137 17.39 6.30 17.76
N GLU A 138 18.14 6.97 16.91
CA GLU A 138 18.24 8.43 16.82
C GLU A 138 17.91 8.83 15.39
N ASN A 139 16.85 9.61 15.23
CA ASN A 139 16.40 10.13 13.95
C ASN A 139 16.60 11.63 13.88
N SER A 140 17.02 12.14 12.73
CA SER A 140 16.97 13.56 12.40
C SER A 140 16.41 13.75 11.00
N ALA A 141 15.59 14.78 10.85
CA ALA A 141 15.01 15.17 9.57
C ALA A 141 15.17 16.67 9.37
N ASP A 142 15.70 17.04 8.21
CA ASP A 142 15.82 18.41 7.74
C ASP A 142 14.86 18.58 6.56
N GLY A 143 13.99 19.57 6.61
CA GLY A 143 12.99 19.85 5.57
C GLY A 143 12.56 21.30 5.61
N TYR A 144 11.40 21.60 5.06
CA TYR A 144 10.90 22.97 4.96
C TYR A 144 9.41 23.03 5.24
N LEU A 145 8.98 24.12 5.90
CA LEU A 145 7.61 24.57 5.97
C LEU A 145 7.40 25.60 4.85
N VAL A 146 6.53 25.31 3.91
CA VAL A 146 6.21 26.19 2.79
C VAL A 146 4.88 26.89 3.06
N TYR A 147 4.90 28.22 2.99
CA TYR A 147 3.73 29.06 3.20
C TYR A 147 2.92 29.21 1.89
N PRO A 148 1.59 29.44 1.99
CA PRO A 148 0.76 29.67 0.82
C PRO A 148 1.15 30.97 0.07
N SER A 149 0.88 31.02 -1.23
CA SER A 149 1.21 32.15 -2.10
C SER A 149 0.00 32.76 -2.81
N GLU A 150 -1.20 32.45 -2.32
CA GLU A 150 -2.44 32.82 -2.99
C GLU A 150 -2.71 34.33 -2.86
N ALA A 151 -2.92 35.00 -3.99
CA ALA A 151 -3.12 36.45 -4.07
C ALA A 151 -4.34 36.94 -3.31
N TYR A 152 -5.37 36.09 -3.16
CA TYR A 152 -6.57 36.41 -2.41
C TYR A 152 -6.41 36.26 -0.89
N ALA A 153 -5.27 35.73 -0.42
CA ALA A 153 -4.98 35.55 1.00
C ALA A 153 -3.55 35.91 1.39
N PRO A 154 -3.02 37.10 1.01
CA PRO A 154 -1.62 37.47 1.20
C PRO A 154 -1.22 37.62 2.68
N TYR A 155 -2.18 37.73 3.58
CA TYR A 155 -1.96 37.79 5.02
C TYR A 155 -1.57 36.42 5.62
N LEU A 156 -1.79 35.32 4.90
CA LEU A 156 -1.44 33.97 5.35
C LEU A 156 -0.02 33.58 4.93
N GLY A 157 0.48 34.07 3.79
CA GLY A 157 1.80 33.76 3.27
C GLY A 157 2.09 34.45 1.95
N ASN A 158 3.31 34.34 1.48
CA ASN A 158 3.82 34.91 0.24
C ASN A 158 4.63 33.89 -0.59
N GLY A 159 4.49 32.59 -0.27
CA GLY A 159 5.25 31.52 -0.92
C GLY A 159 6.67 31.32 -0.38
N GLU A 160 7.05 32.03 0.68
CA GLU A 160 8.32 31.78 1.37
C GLU A 160 8.33 30.42 2.06
N SER A 161 9.52 29.97 2.42
CA SER A 161 9.69 28.72 3.15
C SER A 161 10.67 28.87 4.30
N ASP A 162 10.35 28.28 5.43
CA ASP A 162 11.21 28.21 6.60
C ASP A 162 11.87 26.84 6.73
N PRO A 163 13.19 26.77 6.99
CA PRO A 163 13.84 25.51 7.25
C PRO A 163 13.32 24.90 8.57
N VAL A 164 13.00 23.60 8.52
CA VAL A 164 12.56 22.82 9.68
C VAL A 164 13.62 21.77 9.99
N HIS A 165 14.11 21.77 11.22
CA HIS A 165 14.95 20.71 11.74
C HIS A 165 14.22 19.99 12.87
N ALA A 166 14.08 18.68 12.74
CA ALA A 166 13.48 17.85 13.77
C ALA A 166 14.42 16.71 14.17
N SER A 167 14.45 16.38 15.44
CA SER A 167 15.18 15.23 15.94
C SER A 167 14.36 14.47 16.98
N ASN A 168 14.44 13.15 16.93
CA ASN A 168 13.77 12.27 17.88
C ASN A 168 14.69 11.11 18.26
N SER A 169 14.59 10.63 19.48
CA SER A 169 15.32 9.45 19.92
C SER A 169 14.49 8.62 20.88
N TYR A 170 14.60 7.32 20.76
CA TYR A 170 13.88 6.38 21.62
C TYR A 170 14.72 5.13 21.87
N THR A 171 14.36 4.41 22.93
CA THR A 171 15.03 3.16 23.31
C THR A 171 13.98 2.09 23.53
N ASP A 172 14.16 0.96 22.85
CA ASP A 172 13.27 -0.19 22.94
C ASP A 172 13.97 -1.36 23.59
N VAL A 173 13.25 -2.04 24.48
CA VAL A 173 13.68 -3.28 25.13
C VAL A 173 12.82 -4.42 24.58
N LEU A 174 13.48 -5.38 23.93
CA LEU A 174 12.87 -6.45 23.16
C LEU A 174 13.22 -7.81 23.77
N PRO A 175 12.47 -8.26 24.78
CA PRO A 175 12.64 -9.60 25.34
C PRO A 175 12.09 -10.65 24.37
N SER A 176 12.66 -11.86 24.43
CA SER A 176 12.18 -13.02 23.70
C SER A 176 12.41 -14.30 24.49
N VAL A 177 11.48 -15.23 24.36
CA VAL A 177 11.61 -16.60 24.86
C VAL A 177 11.08 -17.56 23.80
N ASN A 178 11.82 -18.64 23.56
CA ASN A 178 11.42 -19.74 22.69
C ASN A 178 11.65 -21.04 23.42
N VAL A 179 10.67 -21.92 23.42
CA VAL A 179 10.73 -23.24 24.02
C VAL A 179 10.28 -24.28 23.02
N LYS A 180 11.07 -25.31 22.84
CA LYS A 180 10.75 -26.52 22.09
C LYS A 180 10.63 -27.67 23.04
N TRP A 181 9.53 -28.42 22.95
CA TRP A 181 9.27 -29.63 23.72
C TRP A 181 8.91 -30.77 22.77
N GLY A 182 9.61 -31.89 22.88
CA GLY A 182 9.34 -33.10 22.08
C GLY A 182 8.74 -34.19 22.97
N PRO A 183 7.44 -34.13 23.35
CA PRO A 183 6.82 -35.10 24.27
C PRO A 183 6.84 -36.53 23.73
N LEU A 184 6.84 -36.67 22.40
CA LEU A 184 6.92 -37.94 21.69
C LEU A 184 7.97 -37.81 20.56
N GLN A 185 8.39 -38.94 20.01
CA GLN A 185 9.45 -38.95 18.98
C GLN A 185 9.04 -38.22 17.70
N ASP A 186 7.76 -38.23 17.39
CA ASP A 186 7.14 -37.66 16.19
C ASP A 186 6.30 -36.40 16.44
N VAL A 187 6.30 -35.90 17.69
CA VAL A 187 5.51 -34.71 18.08
C VAL A 187 6.43 -33.63 18.65
N VAL A 188 6.27 -32.44 18.17
CA VAL A 188 6.98 -31.24 18.65
C VAL A 188 5.96 -30.17 19.03
N VAL A 189 6.11 -29.64 20.25
CA VAL A 189 5.38 -28.45 20.71
C VAL A 189 6.37 -27.29 20.78
N ARG A 190 6.00 -26.13 20.25
CA ARG A 190 6.79 -24.90 20.36
C ARG A 190 5.96 -23.80 20.99
N PHE A 191 6.58 -23.08 21.88
CA PHE A 191 6.05 -21.84 22.44
C PHE A 191 7.04 -20.73 22.17
N ALA A 192 6.55 -19.58 21.69
CA ALA A 192 7.33 -18.37 21.56
C ALA A 192 6.56 -17.19 22.16
N ALA A 193 7.30 -16.32 22.85
CA ALA A 193 6.78 -15.04 23.29
C ALA A 193 7.86 -13.98 23.09
N SER A 194 7.49 -12.83 22.50
CA SER A 194 8.45 -11.77 22.27
C SER A 194 7.79 -10.40 22.12
N ARG A 195 8.60 -9.38 22.34
CA ARG A 195 8.27 -8.00 21.90
C ARG A 195 9.02 -7.69 20.63
N ALA A 196 8.27 -7.27 19.60
CA ALA A 196 8.80 -6.76 18.34
C ALA A 196 8.49 -5.27 18.17
N ILE A 197 9.25 -4.60 17.30
CA ILE A 197 8.98 -3.22 16.89
C ILE A 197 8.92 -3.14 15.36
N ALA A 198 8.06 -2.23 14.85
CA ALA A 198 8.06 -1.81 13.46
C ALA A 198 8.30 -0.30 13.43
N ARG A 199 9.43 0.13 12.86
CA ARG A 199 9.78 1.53 12.75
C ARG A 199 9.02 2.20 11.62
N PRO A 200 8.69 3.51 11.74
CA PRO A 200 8.20 4.28 10.63
C PRO A 200 9.18 4.25 9.45
N SER A 201 8.67 4.30 8.24
CA SER A 201 9.48 4.46 7.04
C SER A 201 10.07 5.88 6.96
N PHE A 202 11.11 6.08 6.17
CA PHE A 202 11.66 7.42 5.93
C PHE A 202 10.62 8.37 5.33
N ASN A 203 9.69 7.86 4.52
CA ASN A 203 8.60 8.66 3.98
C ASN A 203 7.67 9.20 5.08
N GLU A 204 7.40 8.39 6.10
CA GLU A 204 6.56 8.78 7.24
C GLU A 204 7.28 9.72 8.22
N LEU A 205 8.62 9.79 8.18
CA LEU A 205 9.44 10.62 9.05
C LEU A 205 9.86 11.95 8.41
N GLN A 206 9.33 12.31 7.25
CA GLN A 206 9.70 13.56 6.57
C GLN A 206 9.33 14.78 7.41
N ALA A 207 10.22 15.80 7.39
CA ALA A 207 10.01 17.11 8.03
C ALA A 207 9.52 18.17 7.03
N PHE A 208 8.89 17.73 5.93
CA PHE A 208 8.41 18.61 4.89
C PHE A 208 6.90 18.85 5.02
N GLN A 209 6.49 20.12 4.91
CA GLN A 209 5.10 20.52 5.05
C GLN A 209 4.76 21.69 4.14
N ILE A 210 3.60 21.62 3.48
CA ILE A 210 3.03 22.73 2.71
C ILE A 210 1.75 23.18 3.39
N LEU A 211 1.64 24.44 3.71
CA LEU A 211 0.38 25.05 4.12
C LEU A 211 -0.40 25.46 2.88
N SER A 212 -1.63 25.04 2.80
CA SER A 212 -2.51 25.28 1.67
C SER A 212 -3.74 26.09 2.10
N VAL A 213 -4.22 26.92 1.19
CA VAL A 213 -5.44 27.70 1.37
C VAL A 213 -6.33 27.50 0.15
N ALA A 214 -7.62 27.38 0.38
CA ALA A 214 -8.61 27.26 -0.68
C ALA A 214 -9.85 28.09 -0.32
N PRO A 215 -10.56 28.69 -1.31
CA PRO A 215 -11.87 29.24 -1.05
C PRO A 215 -12.83 28.13 -0.60
N ARG A 216 -13.70 28.44 0.36
CA ARG A 216 -14.78 27.51 0.76
C ARG A 216 -15.74 27.27 -0.39
N ASP A 217 -16.46 26.17 -0.33
CA ASP A 217 -17.45 25.82 -1.35
C ASP A 217 -18.47 26.95 -1.54
N GLY A 218 -18.66 27.34 -2.80
CA GLY A 218 -19.57 28.44 -3.19
C GLY A 218 -18.97 29.84 -3.08
N VAL A 219 -17.73 29.99 -2.61
CA VAL A 219 -17.03 31.29 -2.59
C VAL A 219 -16.27 31.48 -3.89
N THR A 220 -16.50 32.61 -4.54
CA THR A 220 -15.78 32.99 -5.76
C THR A 220 -14.58 33.89 -5.42
N VAL A 221 -13.42 33.54 -5.96
CA VAL A 221 -12.23 34.40 -5.86
C VAL A 221 -12.48 35.70 -6.63
N PRO A 222 -12.26 36.87 -6.00
CA PRO A 222 -12.45 38.13 -6.67
C PRO A 222 -11.48 38.37 -7.83
N ASP A 223 -11.97 38.74 -9.02
CA ASP A 223 -11.15 39.05 -10.19
C ASP A 223 -10.44 40.43 -10.10
N ASP A 224 -10.87 41.27 -9.15
CA ASP A 224 -10.33 42.62 -8.94
C ASP A 224 -9.08 42.67 -8.07
N GLY A 225 -8.57 41.51 -7.62
CA GLY A 225 -7.41 41.39 -6.74
C GLY A 225 -7.70 41.72 -5.28
N SER A 226 -8.95 41.83 -4.86
CA SER A 226 -9.32 41.99 -3.46
C SER A 226 -9.06 40.69 -2.67
N THR A 227 -8.86 40.83 -1.35
CA THR A 227 -8.59 39.69 -0.48
C THR A 227 -9.89 39.07 0.03
N LEU A 228 -9.90 37.75 0.17
CA LEU A 228 -10.99 37.04 0.85
C LEU A 228 -10.82 37.15 2.38
N PRO A 229 -11.92 37.31 3.13
CA PRO A 229 -11.89 37.22 4.57
C PRO A 229 -11.65 35.77 5.02
N LEU A 230 -11.12 35.59 6.24
CA LEU A 230 -10.74 34.27 6.78
C LEU A 230 -11.92 33.27 6.83
N GLU A 231 -13.14 33.77 7.09
CA GLU A 231 -14.35 32.96 7.13
C GLU A 231 -14.71 32.29 5.80
N ASP A 232 -14.22 32.84 4.69
CA ASP A 232 -14.43 32.34 3.33
C ASP A 232 -13.28 31.44 2.84
N ILE A 233 -12.28 31.18 3.70
CA ILE A 233 -11.10 30.40 3.35
C ILE A 233 -11.04 29.13 4.21
N GLU A 234 -10.65 28.04 3.58
CA GLU A 234 -10.26 26.80 4.23
C GLU A 234 -8.73 26.74 4.34
N LEU A 235 -8.24 26.46 5.58
CA LEU A 235 -6.83 26.33 5.87
C LEU A 235 -6.49 24.87 6.11
N SER A 236 -5.67 24.31 5.24
CA SER A 236 -5.29 22.88 5.29
C SER A 236 -3.81 22.67 5.09
N SER A 237 -3.33 21.52 5.46
CA SER A 237 -1.99 21.05 5.13
C SER A 237 -2.00 19.53 5.04
N ASP A 238 -1.56 19.00 3.92
CA ASP A 238 -1.33 17.57 3.77
C ASP A 238 0.18 17.31 3.79
N THR A 239 0.67 16.87 4.95
CA THR A 239 2.09 16.58 5.11
C THR A 239 2.34 15.10 4.84
N TYR A 240 3.50 14.80 4.26
CA TYR A 240 3.85 13.41 4.00
C TYR A 240 4.39 12.69 5.21
N GLY A 241 4.88 13.41 6.23
CA GLY A 241 5.50 12.79 7.36
C GLY A 241 5.32 13.51 8.70
N ASN A 242 5.81 12.82 9.74
CA ASN A 242 5.92 13.30 11.09
C ASN A 242 7.25 12.79 11.68
N PRO A 243 8.28 13.63 11.80
CA PRO A 243 9.58 13.20 12.31
C PRO A 243 9.58 12.76 13.77
N TYR A 244 8.49 12.99 14.50
CA TYR A 244 8.33 12.61 15.91
C TYR A 244 7.66 11.26 16.12
N LEU A 245 7.36 10.52 15.06
CA LEU A 245 6.83 9.16 15.18
C LEU A 245 7.78 8.25 15.96
N THR A 246 7.19 7.40 16.78
CA THR A 246 7.87 6.32 17.49
C THR A 246 7.46 4.97 16.89
N PRO A 247 8.25 3.89 17.04
CA PRO A 247 7.90 2.59 16.52
C PRO A 247 6.58 2.05 17.06
N MET A 248 5.83 1.34 16.24
CA MET A 248 4.79 0.43 16.71
C MET A 248 5.45 -0.70 17.51
N LYS A 249 4.82 -1.14 18.61
CA LYS A 249 5.30 -2.20 19.51
C LYS A 249 4.28 -3.32 19.54
N ALA A 250 4.72 -4.53 19.29
CA ALA A 250 3.88 -5.73 19.32
C ALA A 250 4.36 -6.70 20.41
N ASP A 251 3.53 -6.96 21.39
CA ASP A 251 3.70 -8.12 22.29
C ASP A 251 3.01 -9.31 21.63
N GLN A 252 3.76 -10.36 21.35
CA GLN A 252 3.29 -11.50 20.54
C GLN A 252 3.55 -12.83 21.25
N PHE A 253 2.60 -13.74 21.07
CA PHE A 253 2.60 -15.09 21.61
C PHE A 253 2.21 -16.07 20.51
N ASP A 254 2.98 -17.14 20.39
CA ASP A 254 2.78 -18.21 19.42
C ASP A 254 2.87 -19.56 20.12
N LEU A 255 1.95 -20.47 19.79
CA LEU A 255 1.97 -21.86 20.25
C LEU A 255 1.70 -22.78 19.07
N SER A 256 2.64 -23.67 18.76
CA SER A 256 2.48 -24.65 17.70
C SER A 256 2.59 -26.09 18.20
N LEU A 257 1.82 -26.95 17.54
CA LEU A 257 1.90 -28.40 17.63
C LEU A 257 2.20 -28.95 16.25
N GLU A 258 3.28 -29.70 16.11
CA GLU A 258 3.75 -30.31 14.89
C GLU A 258 3.75 -31.83 15.06
N TRP A 259 3.13 -32.56 14.13
CA TRP A 259 3.09 -34.02 14.13
C TRP A 259 3.70 -34.56 12.84
N TYR A 260 4.81 -35.27 12.96
CA TYR A 260 5.59 -35.87 11.90
C TYR A 260 5.22 -37.36 11.75
N PHE A 261 4.00 -37.65 11.31
CA PHE A 261 3.42 -39.00 11.29
C PHE A 261 4.03 -39.94 10.23
N ALA A 262 4.78 -39.42 9.27
CA ALA A 262 5.52 -40.18 8.28
C ALA A 262 6.81 -39.45 7.90
N PRO A 263 7.82 -39.37 8.81
CA PRO A 263 9.01 -38.54 8.64
C PRO A 263 9.84 -38.91 7.41
N ASP A 264 9.92 -40.21 7.10
CA ASP A 264 10.67 -40.72 5.94
C ASP A 264 9.98 -40.41 4.60
N ARG A 265 8.73 -39.97 4.61
CA ARG A 265 7.85 -39.78 3.45
C ARG A 265 7.26 -38.37 3.39
N GLY A 266 7.81 -37.45 4.19
CA GLY A 266 7.36 -36.05 4.28
C GLY A 266 5.97 -35.86 4.86
N GLY A 267 5.42 -36.85 5.62
CA GLY A 267 4.12 -36.73 6.29
C GLY A 267 4.21 -35.84 7.52
N MET A 268 3.57 -34.68 7.45
CA MET A 268 3.53 -33.69 8.51
C MET A 268 2.15 -33.02 8.60
N ALA A 269 1.66 -32.82 9.81
CA ALA A 269 0.53 -31.95 10.10
C ALA A 269 0.90 -30.99 11.22
N TRP A 270 0.38 -29.79 11.20
CA TRP A 270 0.65 -28.81 12.24
C TRP A 270 -0.52 -27.85 12.45
N ILE A 271 -0.59 -27.33 13.65
CA ILE A 271 -1.46 -26.23 14.03
C ILE A 271 -0.63 -25.19 14.77
N ASN A 272 -0.82 -23.94 14.46
CA ASN A 272 -0.27 -22.79 15.17
C ASN A 272 -1.42 -21.88 15.61
N VAL A 273 -1.37 -21.39 16.84
CA VAL A 273 -2.26 -20.32 17.33
C VAL A 273 -1.39 -19.15 17.76
N PHE A 274 -1.82 -17.95 17.41
CA PHE A 274 -1.05 -16.74 17.68
C PHE A 274 -1.93 -15.61 18.21
N HIS A 275 -1.29 -14.74 18.99
CA HIS A 275 -1.89 -13.51 19.51
C HIS A 275 -0.86 -12.38 19.49
N LYS A 276 -1.26 -11.20 19.02
CA LYS A 276 -0.42 -10.01 18.95
C LYS A 276 -1.22 -8.79 19.42
N ASP A 277 -0.71 -8.14 20.47
CA ASP A 277 -1.18 -6.84 20.92
C ASP A 277 -0.23 -5.76 20.41
N VAL A 278 -0.72 -4.93 19.50
CA VAL A 278 0.05 -3.81 18.89
C VAL A 278 -0.34 -2.52 19.56
N ARG A 279 0.68 -1.75 19.98
CA ARG A 279 0.55 -0.42 20.57
C ARG A 279 1.31 0.60 19.72
N ASP A 280 0.99 1.88 19.92
CA ASP A 280 1.58 2.99 19.17
C ASP A 280 1.39 2.82 17.65
N TYR A 281 0.25 2.24 17.25
CA TYR A 281 -0.12 2.06 15.85
C TYR A 281 -0.22 3.44 15.19
N PHE A 282 0.45 3.66 14.07
CA PHE A 282 0.39 4.96 13.41
C PHE A 282 -0.61 4.96 12.24
N ARG A 283 -1.32 6.07 12.18
CA ARG A 283 -2.34 6.33 11.19
C ARG A 283 -2.30 7.80 10.79
N ARG A 284 -2.72 8.11 9.58
CA ARG A 284 -2.92 9.52 9.19
C ARG A 284 -4.14 10.09 9.92
N GLN A 285 -3.96 11.24 10.54
CA GLN A 285 -4.97 11.95 11.29
C GLN A 285 -4.90 13.44 10.99
N SER A 286 -6.06 14.09 10.92
CA SER A 286 -6.18 15.54 10.76
C SER A 286 -6.32 16.19 12.12
N LEU A 287 -5.43 17.12 12.43
CA LEU A 287 -5.39 17.86 13.69
C LEU A 287 -5.30 19.36 13.40
N LEU A 288 -5.95 20.18 14.25
CA LEU A 288 -5.78 21.63 14.18
C LEU A 288 -4.43 22.02 14.78
N GLU A 289 -3.59 22.67 13.99
CA GLU A 289 -2.27 23.15 14.42
C GLU A 289 -2.09 24.64 14.12
N PRO A 290 -1.45 25.39 15.06
CA PRO A 290 -1.27 26.82 14.90
C PRO A 290 -0.03 27.13 14.03
N TYR A 291 -0.20 27.96 13.00
CA TYR A 291 0.87 28.53 12.20
C TYR A 291 0.75 30.03 12.12
N ARG A 292 1.92 30.69 12.03
CA ARG A 292 1.97 32.15 11.96
C ARG A 292 1.85 32.60 10.51
N GLY A 293 0.92 33.50 10.23
CA GLY A 293 0.77 34.13 8.92
C GLY A 293 1.78 35.26 8.67
N ALA A 294 1.84 35.75 7.43
CA ALA A 294 2.68 36.86 7.01
C ALA A 294 2.35 38.18 7.73
N ASP A 295 1.13 38.35 8.17
CA ASP A 295 0.68 39.50 8.98
C ASP A 295 1.09 39.39 10.46
N GLY A 296 1.67 38.28 10.87
CA GLY A 296 2.13 38.00 12.23
C GLY A 296 1.06 37.41 13.17
N ASN A 297 -0.18 37.24 12.70
CA ASN A 297 -1.23 36.55 13.44
C ASN A 297 -1.06 35.03 13.38
N THR A 298 -1.73 34.31 14.29
CA THR A 298 -1.70 32.84 14.33
C THR A 298 -3.02 32.30 13.82
N TYR A 299 -2.95 31.37 12.88
CA TYR A 299 -4.06 30.72 12.20
C TYR A 299 -4.05 29.23 12.46
N GLN A 300 -5.25 28.62 12.57
CA GLN A 300 -5.39 27.19 12.79
C GLN A 300 -5.56 26.47 11.45
N TYR A 301 -4.59 25.66 11.09
CA TYR A 301 -4.62 24.81 9.90
C TYR A 301 -5.06 23.40 10.27
N LEU A 302 -5.89 22.79 9.44
CA LEU A 302 -6.22 21.37 9.53
C LEU A 302 -5.09 20.57 8.90
N VAL A 303 -4.19 20.03 9.73
CA VAL A 303 -2.98 19.33 9.30
C VAL A 303 -3.23 17.83 9.30
N THR A 304 -3.07 17.19 8.15
CA THR A 304 -3.20 15.73 7.99
C THR A 304 -1.81 15.08 7.91
N ARG A 305 -1.44 14.32 8.94
CA ARG A 305 -0.15 13.63 9.02
C ARG A 305 -0.23 12.31 9.78
N PRO A 306 0.73 11.39 9.62
CA PRO A 306 0.80 10.19 10.44
C PRO A 306 1.12 10.54 11.90
N VAL A 307 0.39 9.94 12.83
CA VAL A 307 0.58 10.07 14.28
C VAL A 307 0.48 8.70 14.94
N ASN A 308 1.15 8.53 16.09
CA ASN A 308 1.00 7.32 16.88
C ASN A 308 -0.34 7.36 17.63
N VAL A 309 -1.35 6.71 17.09
CA VAL A 309 -2.69 6.68 17.70
C VAL A 309 -3.25 5.27 17.70
N GLY A 310 -3.80 4.88 18.83
CA GLY A 310 -4.54 3.64 18.93
C GLY A 310 -3.72 2.39 19.15
N SER A 311 -4.42 1.29 19.07
CA SER A 311 -3.89 -0.07 19.24
C SER A 311 -4.54 -1.00 18.21
N ALA A 312 -3.88 -2.10 17.94
CA ALA A 312 -4.45 -3.17 17.13
C ALA A 312 -4.28 -4.50 17.86
N ARG A 313 -5.27 -5.37 17.71
CA ARG A 313 -5.19 -6.76 18.15
C ARG A 313 -5.29 -7.67 16.94
N ILE A 314 -4.38 -8.62 16.84
CA ILE A 314 -4.34 -9.60 15.76
C ILE A 314 -4.21 -10.97 16.42
N GLN A 315 -5.16 -11.86 16.17
CA GLN A 315 -5.13 -13.21 16.69
C GLN A 315 -5.65 -14.18 15.65
N GLY A 316 -5.22 -15.44 15.76
CA GLY A 316 -5.66 -16.40 14.76
C GLY A 316 -5.11 -17.80 14.99
N ALA A 317 -5.43 -18.63 14.02
CA ALA A 317 -4.95 -19.99 13.94
C ALA A 317 -4.57 -20.35 12.51
N GLU A 318 -3.55 -21.17 12.39
CA GLU A 318 -3.07 -21.74 11.14
C GLU A 318 -3.01 -23.25 11.26
N VAL A 319 -3.44 -23.95 10.24
CA VAL A 319 -3.31 -25.40 10.14
C VAL A 319 -2.65 -25.76 8.82
N GLY A 320 -1.84 -26.79 8.84
CA GLY A 320 -1.19 -27.25 7.62
C GLY A 320 -1.03 -28.77 7.58
N TRP A 321 -0.94 -29.27 6.37
CA TRP A 321 -0.78 -30.66 6.05
C TRP A 321 0.16 -30.80 4.85
N ASN A 322 1.09 -31.76 4.94
CA ASN A 322 1.96 -32.11 3.81
C ASN A 322 2.17 -33.62 3.81
N GLN A 323 1.97 -34.28 2.67
CA GLN A 323 2.16 -35.73 2.56
C GLN A 323 2.33 -36.18 1.11
N PHE A 324 3.22 -37.16 0.87
CA PHE A 324 3.19 -38.03 -0.29
C PHE A 324 2.25 -39.22 -0.04
N PHE A 325 1.48 -39.63 -1.04
CA PHE A 325 0.53 -40.74 -0.99
C PHE A 325 1.17 -42.04 -1.54
N ASP A 326 2.37 -42.37 -1.10
CA ASP A 326 3.15 -43.52 -1.53
C ASP A 326 2.54 -44.89 -1.11
N PHE A 327 1.51 -44.86 -0.28
CA PHE A 327 0.66 -46.02 0.03
C PHE A 327 -0.30 -46.38 -1.13
N LEU A 328 -0.42 -45.51 -2.16
CA LEU A 328 -1.22 -45.80 -3.33
C LEU A 328 -0.48 -46.77 -4.27
N PRO A 329 -1.22 -47.60 -5.05
CA PRO A 329 -0.60 -48.47 -6.04
C PRO A 329 0.05 -47.65 -7.18
N ALA A 330 1.12 -48.16 -7.75
CA ALA A 330 1.71 -47.60 -8.94
C ALA A 330 0.69 -47.48 -10.09
N PRO A 331 0.69 -46.36 -10.84
CA PRO A 331 1.65 -45.26 -10.85
C PRO A 331 1.32 -44.12 -9.87
N PHE A 332 0.29 -44.19 -9.06
CA PHE A 332 -0.23 -43.11 -8.22
C PHE A 332 0.56 -42.85 -6.93
N ASP A 333 1.53 -43.71 -6.58
CA ASP A 333 2.42 -43.59 -5.43
C ASP A 333 3.40 -42.40 -5.47
N GLY A 334 3.42 -41.64 -6.56
CA GLY A 334 4.11 -40.36 -6.68
C GLY A 334 3.24 -39.13 -6.38
N LEU A 335 1.95 -39.33 -6.09
CA LEU A 335 1.06 -38.22 -5.75
C LEU A 335 1.35 -37.70 -4.34
N GLY A 336 1.10 -36.42 -4.16
CA GLY A 336 1.19 -35.79 -2.85
C GLY A 336 0.34 -34.51 -2.80
N MET A 337 0.13 -34.03 -1.58
CA MET A 337 -0.61 -32.79 -1.29
C MET A 337 0.11 -31.97 -0.24
N SER A 338 0.10 -30.66 -0.43
CA SER A 338 0.44 -29.68 0.60
C SER A 338 -0.74 -28.71 0.71
N ALA A 339 -1.25 -28.50 1.91
CA ALA A 339 -2.36 -27.59 2.14
C ALA A 339 -2.13 -26.82 3.44
N ASN A 340 -2.49 -25.55 3.46
CA ASN A 340 -2.60 -24.76 4.68
C ASN A 340 -3.83 -23.87 4.64
N TYR A 341 -4.32 -23.55 5.82
CA TYR A 341 -5.41 -22.61 6.05
C TYR A 341 -5.06 -21.70 7.21
N THR A 342 -5.27 -20.41 7.03
CA THR A 342 -5.06 -19.36 8.03
C THR A 342 -6.37 -18.64 8.30
N TYR A 343 -6.71 -18.53 9.57
CA TYR A 343 -7.80 -17.69 10.08
C TYR A 343 -7.20 -16.57 10.92
N ILE A 344 -7.57 -15.32 10.60
CA ILE A 344 -7.13 -14.12 11.33
C ILE A 344 -8.36 -13.34 11.77
N ASP A 345 -8.41 -13.03 13.07
CA ASP A 345 -9.32 -12.05 13.63
C ASP A 345 -8.49 -10.84 14.06
N SER A 346 -8.77 -9.69 13.44
CA SER A 346 -8.06 -8.45 13.71
C SER A 346 -9.03 -7.30 13.95
N SER A 347 -8.67 -6.42 14.86
CA SER A 347 -9.40 -5.18 15.12
C SER A 347 -8.43 -4.05 15.42
N THR A 348 -8.72 -2.87 14.91
CA THR A 348 -8.02 -1.64 15.27
C THR A 348 -8.93 -0.81 16.16
N ARG A 349 -8.43 -0.43 17.34
CA ARG A 349 -9.10 0.54 18.20
C ARG A 349 -8.56 1.92 17.87
N ILE A 350 -9.39 2.74 17.28
CA ILE A 350 -9.13 4.15 17.01
C ILE A 350 -9.73 4.92 18.18
N PRO A 351 -9.08 5.98 18.71
CA PRO A 351 -9.73 6.90 19.62
C PRO A 351 -11.03 7.42 19.04
N ASP A 352 -12.02 7.77 19.91
CA ASP A 352 -13.29 8.35 19.51
C ASP A 352 -13.11 9.79 18.97
N ASP A 353 -12.36 9.89 17.88
CA ASP A 353 -12.10 11.13 17.16
C ASP A 353 -12.86 11.10 15.83
N PRO A 354 -13.88 11.97 15.65
CA PRO A 354 -14.65 12.02 14.40
C PRO A 354 -13.79 12.25 13.15
N SER A 355 -12.62 12.89 13.28
CA SER A 355 -11.72 13.17 12.15
C SER A 355 -11.10 11.92 11.54
N VAL A 356 -11.05 10.81 12.29
CA VAL A 356 -10.42 9.54 11.86
C VAL A 356 -11.38 8.37 11.76
N LEU A 357 -12.59 8.50 12.29
CA LEU A 357 -13.59 7.44 12.21
C LEU A 357 -14.11 7.29 10.77
N PRO A 358 -14.34 6.06 10.31
CA PRO A 358 -15.01 5.84 9.05
C PRO A 358 -16.48 6.24 9.19
N ILE A 359 -16.90 7.22 8.40
CA ILE A 359 -18.26 7.77 8.40
C ILE A 359 -18.85 7.52 7.00
N ASP A 360 -20.08 7.00 6.97
CA ASP A 360 -20.83 6.84 5.73
C ASP A 360 -21.39 8.18 5.23
N THR A 361 -21.85 8.20 4.00
CA THR A 361 -22.47 9.37 3.35
C THR A 361 -23.75 9.86 4.02
N ASP A 362 -24.39 9.03 4.86
CA ASP A 362 -25.55 9.42 5.69
C ASP A 362 -25.16 9.88 7.11
N GLY A 363 -23.86 9.99 7.42
CA GLY A 363 -23.34 10.37 8.72
C GLY A 363 -23.24 9.21 9.74
N ALA A 364 -23.60 8.00 9.35
CA ALA A 364 -23.51 6.85 10.23
C ALA A 364 -22.05 6.40 10.41
N LEU A 365 -21.65 6.05 11.65
CA LEU A 365 -20.36 5.43 11.92
C LEU A 365 -20.36 4.01 11.38
N LEU A 366 -19.32 3.65 10.63
CA LEU A 366 -19.16 2.30 10.06
C LEU A 366 -18.58 1.27 11.06
N GLY A 367 -18.41 1.68 12.33
CA GLY A 367 -17.94 0.81 13.41
C GLY A 367 -16.45 0.46 13.37
N ASP A 368 -16.06 -0.53 14.18
CA ASP A 368 -14.69 -1.02 14.23
C ASP A 368 -14.32 -1.71 12.90
N LEU A 369 -13.16 -1.35 12.36
CA LEU A 369 -12.63 -1.94 11.14
C LEU A 369 -11.51 -2.94 11.46
N PRO A 370 -11.31 -3.95 10.59
CA PRO A 370 -10.15 -4.84 10.72
C PRO A 370 -8.84 -4.05 10.51
N ALA A 371 -7.73 -4.64 10.90
CA ALA A 371 -6.42 -4.10 10.56
C ALA A 371 -6.18 -4.16 9.04
N ASP A 372 -5.53 -3.10 8.52
CA ASP A 372 -5.27 -2.95 7.09
C ASP A 372 -4.39 -4.09 6.56
N GLY A 373 -4.65 -4.56 5.35
CA GLY A 373 -3.84 -5.57 4.67
C GLY A 373 -4.02 -7.01 5.14
N LEU A 374 -4.89 -7.28 6.11
CA LEU A 374 -5.10 -8.62 6.68
C LEU A 374 -6.41 -9.25 6.22
N SER A 375 -6.31 -10.33 5.44
CA SER A 375 -7.46 -11.17 5.09
C SER A 375 -7.87 -12.04 6.26
N LYS A 376 -9.17 -12.12 6.55
CA LYS A 376 -9.71 -12.97 7.62
C LYS A 376 -9.47 -14.45 7.37
N ASN A 377 -9.55 -14.88 6.13
CA ASN A 377 -9.36 -16.26 5.73
C ASN A 377 -8.41 -16.33 4.52
N ALA A 378 -7.45 -17.24 4.58
CA ALA A 378 -6.60 -17.56 3.44
C ALA A 378 -6.31 -19.06 3.43
N TYR A 379 -6.18 -19.64 2.24
CA TYR A 379 -5.72 -21.02 2.09
C TYR A 379 -4.89 -21.21 0.83
N ASN A 380 -3.98 -22.16 0.92
CA ASN A 380 -3.19 -22.62 -0.19
C ASN A 380 -3.31 -24.14 -0.26
N VAL A 381 -3.59 -24.67 -1.43
CA VAL A 381 -3.64 -26.10 -1.68
C VAL A 381 -2.82 -26.41 -2.91
N ALA A 382 -1.84 -27.28 -2.77
CA ALA A 382 -1.02 -27.76 -3.87
C ALA A 382 -1.12 -29.28 -3.97
N LEU A 383 -1.49 -29.75 -5.15
CA LEU A 383 -1.40 -31.15 -5.55
C LEU A 383 -0.15 -31.32 -6.42
N PHE A 384 0.63 -32.34 -6.13
CA PHE A 384 1.85 -32.60 -6.88
C PHE A 384 1.99 -34.11 -7.17
N TYR A 385 2.75 -34.38 -8.22
CA TYR A 385 3.15 -35.71 -8.60
C TYR A 385 4.63 -35.74 -8.94
N GLU A 386 5.38 -36.54 -8.21
CA GLU A 386 6.82 -36.69 -8.37
C GLU A 386 7.16 -38.17 -8.47
N LYS A 387 7.37 -38.66 -9.68
CA LYS A 387 7.80 -40.06 -9.90
C LYS A 387 8.57 -40.21 -11.21
N GLY A 388 9.74 -40.84 -11.11
CA GLY A 388 10.61 -41.05 -12.24
C GLY A 388 11.04 -39.72 -12.89
N PRO A 389 10.80 -39.55 -14.21
CA PRO A 389 11.18 -38.33 -14.90
C PRO A 389 10.15 -37.18 -14.72
N TRP A 390 8.99 -37.43 -14.12
CA TRP A 390 7.89 -36.47 -14.05
C TRP A 390 7.90 -35.69 -12.74
N GLN A 391 7.70 -34.36 -12.87
CA GLN A 391 7.38 -33.46 -11.78
C GLN A 391 6.21 -32.59 -12.24
N VAL A 392 5.06 -32.76 -11.58
CA VAL A 392 3.84 -32.02 -11.89
C VAL A 392 3.34 -31.35 -10.60
N ARG A 393 2.96 -30.10 -10.68
CA ARG A 393 2.40 -29.34 -9.54
C ARG A 393 1.28 -28.44 -10.02
N PHE A 394 0.17 -28.44 -9.29
CA PHE A 394 -0.88 -27.44 -9.39
C PHE A 394 -1.13 -26.86 -8.01
N ALA A 395 -1.18 -25.54 -7.92
CA ALA A 395 -1.35 -24.83 -6.67
C ALA A 395 -2.46 -23.79 -6.81
N TYR A 396 -3.41 -23.83 -5.88
CA TYR A 396 -4.46 -22.83 -5.77
C TYR A 396 -4.28 -22.04 -4.47
N ASN A 397 -4.15 -20.72 -4.64
CA ASN A 397 -4.00 -19.77 -3.54
C ASN A 397 -5.24 -18.90 -3.50
N TRP A 398 -5.88 -18.81 -2.33
CA TRP A 398 -7.08 -18.01 -2.15
C TRP A 398 -7.01 -17.20 -0.84
N ARG A 399 -7.55 -15.98 -0.87
CA ARG A 399 -7.76 -15.13 0.30
C ARG A 399 -9.10 -14.43 0.26
N SER A 400 -9.70 -14.19 1.42
CA SER A 400 -10.89 -13.35 1.54
C SER A 400 -10.54 -11.87 1.31
N GLN A 401 -11.55 -11.03 1.20
CA GLN A 401 -11.36 -9.58 1.16
C GLN A 401 -10.60 -9.07 2.40
N TYR A 402 -9.90 -7.94 2.24
CA TYR A 402 -9.24 -7.23 3.32
C TYR A 402 -9.29 -5.72 3.10
N LEU A 403 -9.25 -4.96 4.21
CA LEU A 403 -9.23 -3.50 4.19
C LEU A 403 -7.92 -2.99 3.57
N LEU A 404 -8.02 -2.10 2.58
CA LEU A 404 -6.89 -1.39 1.99
C LEU A 404 -6.66 -0.05 2.67
N SER A 405 -7.73 0.73 2.83
CA SER A 405 -7.66 2.09 3.34
C SER A 405 -9.05 2.62 3.70
N VAL A 406 -9.07 3.75 4.40
CA VAL A 406 -10.29 4.50 4.71
C VAL A 406 -10.10 5.94 4.23
N GLY A 407 -11.06 6.45 3.45
CA GLY A 407 -11.08 7.82 2.99
C GLY A 407 -9.94 8.23 2.04
N ALA A 408 -9.29 7.27 1.35
CA ALA A 408 -8.22 7.56 0.42
C ALA A 408 -8.73 7.76 -1.02
N ASN A 409 -7.96 8.48 -1.85
CA ASN A 409 -8.15 8.56 -3.30
C ASN A 409 -9.56 8.99 -3.73
N GLY A 410 -10.15 10.00 -3.09
CA GLY A 410 -11.47 10.50 -3.43
C GLY A 410 -12.64 9.70 -2.84
N TYR A 411 -12.38 8.74 -1.95
CA TYR A 411 -13.41 8.06 -1.17
C TYR A 411 -13.69 8.76 0.17
N ASN A 412 -13.42 10.04 0.20
CA ASN A 412 -13.75 10.98 1.27
C ASN A 412 -14.35 12.24 0.63
N GLY A 413 -15.21 12.91 1.35
CA GLY A 413 -15.83 14.15 0.89
C GLY A 413 -16.78 14.71 1.93
N GLU A 414 -17.45 15.79 1.56
CA GLU A 414 -18.50 16.40 2.36
C GLU A 414 -19.76 16.54 1.50
N ASP A 415 -20.89 16.12 2.04
CA ASP A 415 -22.21 16.29 1.42
C ASP A 415 -23.23 16.59 2.51
N GLY A 416 -24.00 17.67 2.32
CA GLY A 416 -25.05 18.09 3.27
C GLY A 416 -24.55 18.34 4.70
N GLY A 417 -23.28 18.73 4.88
CA GLY A 417 -22.65 18.95 6.18
C GLY A 417 -22.12 17.67 6.85
N VAL A 418 -22.09 16.55 6.13
CA VAL A 418 -21.51 15.28 6.58
C VAL A 418 -20.16 15.06 5.90
N ALA A 419 -19.08 15.11 6.67
CA ALA A 419 -17.75 14.73 6.21
C ALA A 419 -17.61 13.19 6.25
N TRP A 420 -17.76 12.53 5.10
CA TRP A 420 -17.75 11.07 5.00
C TRP A 420 -16.39 10.53 4.58
N LYS A 421 -16.07 9.30 5.07
CA LYS A 421 -14.84 8.57 4.79
C LYS A 421 -15.17 7.10 4.61
N LEU A 422 -15.10 6.60 3.39
CA LEU A 422 -15.52 5.25 3.07
C LEU A 422 -14.35 4.25 3.11
N PRO A 423 -14.57 3.05 3.63
CA PRO A 423 -13.58 2.00 3.58
C PRO A 423 -13.50 1.38 2.16
N VAL A 424 -12.28 1.15 1.72
CA VAL A 424 -11.95 0.50 0.46
C VAL A 424 -11.27 -0.83 0.76
N TYR A 425 -11.77 -1.89 0.14
CA TYR A 425 -11.26 -3.25 0.32
C TYR A 425 -10.67 -3.78 -0.99
N SER A 426 -9.63 -4.61 -0.87
CA SER A 426 -9.31 -5.57 -1.91
C SER A 426 -10.29 -6.74 -1.79
N ASP A 427 -11.01 -7.04 -2.86
CA ASP A 427 -11.97 -8.15 -2.90
C ASP A 427 -11.29 -9.51 -2.72
N ALA A 428 -12.07 -10.54 -2.45
CA ALA A 428 -11.57 -11.91 -2.39
C ALA A 428 -10.88 -12.28 -3.71
N PHE A 429 -9.75 -12.98 -3.59
CA PHE A 429 -8.94 -13.33 -4.75
C PHE A 429 -8.44 -14.77 -4.66
N GLY A 430 -8.51 -15.48 -5.78
CA GLY A 430 -8.00 -16.84 -5.86
C GLY A 430 -7.40 -17.14 -7.23
N GLN A 431 -6.17 -17.66 -7.24
CA GLN A 431 -5.39 -17.94 -8.45
C GLN A 431 -4.92 -19.39 -8.47
N LEU A 432 -5.05 -20.03 -9.63
CA LEU A 432 -4.54 -21.35 -9.91
C LEU A 432 -3.32 -21.29 -10.82
N ASP A 433 -2.22 -21.84 -10.33
CA ASP A 433 -0.95 -21.96 -11.07
C ASP A 433 -0.61 -23.42 -11.26
N GLY A 434 0.19 -23.72 -12.28
CA GLY A 434 0.64 -25.09 -12.57
C GLY A 434 2.02 -25.16 -13.19
N SER A 435 2.66 -26.30 -13.01
CA SER A 435 3.91 -26.62 -13.71
C SER A 435 4.02 -28.11 -14.01
N ILE A 436 4.60 -28.44 -15.17
CA ILE A 436 4.87 -29.80 -15.60
C ILE A 436 6.31 -29.83 -16.10
N PHE A 437 7.15 -30.65 -15.49
CA PHE A 437 8.52 -30.87 -15.91
C PHE A 437 8.74 -32.34 -16.24
N TYR A 438 9.51 -32.60 -17.29
CA TYR A 438 9.89 -33.91 -17.69
C TYR A 438 11.43 -33.97 -17.89
N ARG A 439 12.09 -34.86 -17.16
CA ARG A 439 13.50 -35.10 -17.27
C ARG A 439 13.75 -36.09 -18.43
N VAL A 440 14.23 -35.56 -19.55
CA VAL A 440 14.51 -36.34 -20.75
C VAL A 440 15.78 -37.19 -20.55
N SER A 441 16.79 -36.62 -19.88
CA SER A 441 18.03 -37.26 -19.47
C SER A 441 18.63 -36.57 -18.25
N ASP A 442 19.75 -37.05 -17.73
CA ASP A 442 20.47 -36.40 -16.63
C ASP A 442 20.93 -34.97 -16.97
N HIS A 443 21.03 -34.66 -18.25
CA HIS A 443 21.48 -33.36 -18.75
C HIS A 443 20.36 -32.48 -19.32
N VAL A 444 19.17 -33.02 -19.55
CA VAL A 444 18.08 -32.31 -20.27
C VAL A 444 16.76 -32.43 -19.53
N GLN A 445 16.20 -31.31 -19.19
CA GLN A 445 14.83 -31.22 -18.65
C GLN A 445 14.03 -30.22 -19.49
N ILE A 446 12.80 -30.59 -19.83
CA ILE A 446 11.82 -29.71 -20.46
C ILE A 446 10.68 -29.41 -19.48
N GLY A 447 10.11 -28.21 -19.57
CA GLY A 447 9.06 -27.78 -18.68
C GLY A 447 8.02 -26.91 -19.35
N LEU A 448 6.82 -26.91 -18.77
CA LEU A 448 5.74 -25.97 -19.04
C LEU A 448 5.32 -25.36 -17.70
N GLU A 449 5.41 -24.06 -17.61
CA GLU A 449 4.93 -23.29 -16.47
C GLU A 449 3.68 -22.51 -16.87
N MET A 450 2.70 -22.48 -15.98
CA MET A 450 1.37 -21.93 -16.23
C MET A 450 0.96 -21.07 -15.05
N ASN A 451 0.74 -19.80 -15.28
CA ASN A 451 0.29 -18.87 -14.25
C ASN A 451 -1.13 -18.39 -14.55
N ASN A 452 -1.92 -18.23 -13.51
CA ASN A 452 -3.28 -17.73 -13.56
C ASN A 452 -4.19 -18.56 -14.47
N LEU A 453 -4.19 -19.90 -14.34
CA LEU A 453 -4.97 -20.83 -15.18
C LEU A 453 -6.48 -20.57 -15.13
N ASN A 454 -6.98 -20.12 -13.98
CA ASN A 454 -8.40 -19.79 -13.80
C ASN A 454 -8.74 -18.37 -14.27
N ASN A 455 -7.73 -17.61 -14.78
CA ASN A 455 -7.91 -16.26 -15.25
C ASN A 455 -8.56 -15.35 -14.20
N ALA A 456 -7.98 -15.36 -13.01
CA ALA A 456 -8.49 -14.63 -11.86
C ALA A 456 -8.44 -13.11 -12.10
N GLU A 457 -9.45 -12.43 -11.57
CA GLU A 457 -9.56 -10.98 -11.58
C GLU A 457 -9.35 -10.45 -10.17
N GLN A 458 -8.58 -9.39 -10.03
CA GLN A 458 -8.45 -8.67 -8.78
C GLN A 458 -9.31 -7.41 -8.84
N ARG A 459 -10.12 -7.17 -7.80
CA ARG A 459 -11.01 -6.02 -7.72
C ARG A 459 -10.77 -5.25 -6.44
N THR A 460 -11.00 -3.94 -6.49
CA THR A 460 -11.19 -3.13 -5.29
C THR A 460 -12.66 -2.76 -5.17
N ILE A 461 -13.15 -2.76 -3.94
CA ILE A 461 -14.54 -2.47 -3.63
C ILE A 461 -14.61 -1.39 -2.56
N MET A 462 -15.49 -0.42 -2.75
CA MET A 462 -15.85 0.59 -1.76
C MET A 462 -17.11 0.12 -1.04
N GLN A 463 -17.15 0.28 0.26
CA GLN A 463 -18.31 -0.09 1.07
C GLN A 463 -19.07 1.16 1.52
N GLN A 464 -20.36 1.17 1.25
CA GLN A 464 -21.34 2.12 1.79
C GLN A 464 -22.40 1.36 2.57
N GLY A 465 -22.89 1.92 3.68
CA GLY A 465 -23.92 1.30 4.51
C GLY A 465 -25.23 1.09 3.77
N ALA A 466 -25.79 2.15 3.24
CA ALA A 466 -27.09 2.13 2.56
C ALA A 466 -27.02 1.55 1.13
N ALA A 467 -25.96 1.84 0.38
CA ALA A 467 -25.81 1.44 -1.02
C ALA A 467 -25.09 0.09 -1.20
N GLY A 468 -24.56 -0.48 -0.12
CA GLY A 468 -23.77 -1.71 -0.16
C GLY A 468 -22.40 -1.54 -0.82
N SER A 469 -21.79 -2.65 -1.23
CA SER A 469 -20.46 -2.62 -1.84
C SER A 469 -20.53 -2.27 -3.33
N ARG A 470 -19.60 -1.43 -3.79
CA ARG A 470 -19.42 -1.03 -5.18
C ARG A 470 -18.00 -1.31 -5.64
N VAL A 471 -17.86 -1.92 -6.79
CA VAL A 471 -16.54 -2.14 -7.42
C VAL A 471 -16.02 -0.80 -7.94
N THR A 472 -14.77 -0.49 -7.60
CA THR A 472 -14.11 0.77 -7.94
C THR A 472 -12.98 0.60 -8.94
N SER A 473 -12.33 -0.56 -8.94
CA SER A 473 -11.33 -0.90 -9.94
C SER A 473 -11.23 -2.40 -10.18
N TRP A 474 -10.76 -2.76 -11.37
CA TRP A 474 -10.50 -4.13 -11.80
C TRP A 474 -9.09 -4.23 -12.35
N TYR A 475 -8.42 -5.32 -12.04
CA TYR A 475 -7.11 -5.66 -12.59
C TYR A 475 -7.19 -7.07 -13.16
N VAL A 476 -6.84 -7.22 -14.42
CA VAL A 476 -6.79 -8.49 -15.13
C VAL A 476 -5.35 -8.80 -15.49
N ASN A 477 -4.83 -9.87 -14.91
CA ASN A 477 -3.54 -10.44 -15.28
C ASN A 477 -3.83 -11.72 -16.07
N ASP A 478 -3.75 -11.66 -17.39
CA ASP A 478 -4.06 -12.79 -18.25
C ASP A 478 -3.28 -14.06 -17.88
N ARG A 479 -3.75 -15.19 -18.41
CA ARG A 479 -3.03 -16.45 -18.31
C ARG A 479 -1.67 -16.34 -18.98
N ARG A 480 -0.66 -16.86 -18.32
CA ARG A 480 0.72 -16.91 -18.87
C ARG A 480 1.19 -18.34 -18.96
N TYR A 481 1.83 -18.65 -20.08
CA TYR A 481 2.43 -19.95 -20.34
C TYR A 481 3.89 -19.73 -20.74
N ALA A 482 4.79 -20.47 -20.12
CA ALA A 482 6.23 -20.45 -20.45
C ALA A 482 6.73 -21.87 -20.70
N ALA A 483 7.41 -22.06 -21.80
CA ALA A 483 8.15 -23.30 -22.09
C ALA A 483 9.60 -23.14 -21.65
N THR A 484 10.12 -24.10 -20.89
CA THR A 484 11.45 -24.08 -20.30
C THR A 484 12.27 -25.25 -20.81
N LEU A 485 13.49 -24.99 -21.24
CA LEU A 485 14.51 -25.98 -21.52
C LEU A 485 15.70 -25.77 -20.59
N ARG A 486 16.01 -26.75 -19.75
CA ARG A 486 17.14 -26.71 -18.83
C ARG A 486 18.20 -27.70 -19.29
N LEU A 487 19.41 -27.19 -19.47
CA LEU A 487 20.60 -27.98 -19.81
C LEU A 487 21.58 -27.94 -18.63
N THR A 488 22.07 -29.12 -18.21
CA THR A 488 23.06 -29.26 -17.14
C THR A 488 24.27 -29.94 -17.72
N PHE A 489 25.43 -29.30 -17.64
CA PHE A 489 26.69 -29.80 -18.23
C PHE A 489 27.61 -30.39 -17.17
#